data_bd189b1287b18b3b3c5b111d3b996950
#
_entry.id   bd189b1287b18b3b3c5b111d3b996950
#
_cell.length_a   1.000
_cell.length_b   1.000
_cell.length_c   1.000
_cell.angle_alpha   90.00
_cell.angle_beta   90.00
_cell.angle_gamma   90.00
#
_symmetry.space_group_name_H-M   'P 1'
#
loop_
_entity.id
_entity.type
_entity.pdbx_description
1 polymer ?
#
loop_
_entity_poly.entity_id
_entity_poly.type
_entity_poly.pdbx_seq_one_letter_code
_entity_poly.pdbx_strand_id
1 'polypeptide(L)'
;MAEITIIPSVRLYKTGLKTTQADGNTRSIALRQGSLDGACAVYSTIIALMCLRQINYEDVDTSNGNIDKRGPKGRFLSKLLEQRGMNMQGWNLKTLAQEINNTSDFCIKATAVRKDYADRIYDNIHAGYPSIIGISFNNISKFGHAIVCVGVEESEEYENTPVKLLCIDPGYLMPFTAYWNCVIMLPKNYDDNTDYTYIVENQICKVKIDDTIIFE
;
A
#
# COMPACT_ATOMS: atom_id res chain seq x y z
N MET A 1 12.88 21.48 11.48
CA MET A 1 12.78 20.02 11.78
C MET A 1 12.00 19.39 10.64
N ALA A 2 12.48 18.26 10.13
CA ALA A 2 11.70 17.51 9.14
C ALA A 2 10.32 17.18 9.70
N GLU A 3 9.27 17.45 8.96
CA GLU A 3 7.90 17.14 9.35
C GLU A 3 7.53 15.76 8.80
N ILE A 4 6.92 14.93 9.65
CA ILE A 4 6.43 13.61 9.26
C ILE A 4 4.91 13.61 9.40
N THR A 5 4.24 13.39 8.27
CA THR A 5 2.79 13.19 8.20
C THR A 5 2.49 11.71 8.03
N ILE A 6 1.66 11.15 8.91
CA ILE A 6 1.12 9.77 8.81
C ILE A 6 -0.39 9.85 8.69
N ILE A 7 -0.99 9.01 7.85
CA ILE A 7 -2.45 8.95 7.71
C ILE A 7 -3.12 8.67 9.06
N PRO A 8 -4.23 9.35 9.40
CA PRO A 8 -4.82 9.29 10.74
C PRO A 8 -5.44 7.95 11.10
N SER A 9 -5.70 7.11 10.10
CA SER A 9 -6.27 5.76 10.30
C SER A 9 -5.28 4.76 10.88
N VAL A 10 -3.98 5.07 10.89
CA VAL A 10 -2.91 4.16 11.35
C VAL A 10 -2.34 4.65 12.68
N ARG A 11 -2.20 3.75 13.64
CA ARG A 11 -1.65 4.07 14.98
C ARG A 11 -0.67 3.00 15.44
N LEU A 12 0.40 3.45 16.11
CA LEU A 12 1.40 2.58 16.69
C LEU A 12 1.02 2.22 18.13
N TYR A 13 0.90 0.93 18.40
CA TYR A 13 0.64 0.35 19.72
C TYR A 13 1.87 -0.43 20.21
N LYS A 14 1.89 -0.79 21.49
CA LYS A 14 2.96 -1.68 22.06
C LYS A 14 3.09 -3.02 21.30
N THR A 15 2.04 -3.44 20.63
CA THR A 15 1.97 -4.69 19.85
C THR A 15 2.12 -4.47 18.34
N GLY A 16 2.65 -3.31 17.92
CA GLY A 16 2.90 -2.96 16.54
C GLY A 16 1.83 -2.06 15.91
N LEU A 17 1.90 -1.92 14.61
CA LEU A 17 1.07 -1.02 13.82
C LEU A 17 -0.34 -1.57 13.63
N LYS A 18 -1.34 -0.74 13.89
CA LYS A 18 -2.76 -1.12 13.82
C LYS A 18 -3.62 -0.05 13.18
N THR A 19 -4.78 -0.47 12.71
CA THR A 19 -5.88 0.42 12.29
C THR A 19 -7.16 0.08 13.04
N THR A 20 -8.06 1.04 13.16
CA THR A 20 -9.43 0.81 13.62
C THR A 20 -10.29 0.47 12.40
N GLN A 21 -10.86 -0.70 12.37
CA GLN A 21 -11.65 -1.23 11.28
C GLN A 21 -13.10 -0.69 11.28
N ALA A 22 -13.89 -1.06 10.26
CA ALA A 22 -15.28 -0.64 10.12
C ALA A 22 -16.16 -1.06 11.32
N ASP A 23 -15.87 -2.21 11.91
CA ASP A 23 -16.56 -2.73 13.10
C ASP A 23 -16.13 -2.05 14.42
N GLY A 24 -15.22 -1.08 14.38
CA GLY A 24 -14.67 -0.39 15.54
C GLY A 24 -13.55 -1.13 16.26
N ASN A 25 -13.26 -2.37 15.91
CA ASN A 25 -12.17 -3.15 16.48
C ASN A 25 -10.82 -2.70 15.92
N THR A 26 -9.78 -2.80 16.74
CA THR A 26 -8.40 -2.47 16.35
C THR A 26 -7.66 -3.75 15.96
N ARG A 27 -7.13 -3.78 14.74
CA ARG A 27 -6.39 -4.93 14.19
C ARG A 27 -5.05 -4.52 13.63
N SER A 28 -4.10 -5.47 13.64
CA SER A 28 -2.80 -5.29 12.96
C SER A 28 -3.03 -5.17 11.45
N ILE A 29 -2.33 -4.21 10.84
CA ILE A 29 -2.23 -4.08 9.38
C ILE A 29 -0.90 -4.60 8.86
N ALA A 30 -0.02 -5.08 9.72
CA ALA A 30 1.27 -5.69 9.36
C ALA A 30 1.05 -7.09 8.76
N LEU A 31 0.36 -7.14 7.63
CA LEU A 31 0.14 -8.38 6.87
C LEU A 31 1.38 -8.69 6.06
N ARG A 32 1.80 -9.97 6.10
CA ARG A 32 3.00 -10.43 5.40
C ARG A 32 2.62 -11.44 4.31
N GLN A 33 3.13 -11.21 3.11
CA GLN A 33 3.07 -12.21 2.03
C GLN A 33 4.07 -13.33 2.28
N GLY A 34 3.83 -14.51 1.72
CA GLY A 34 4.81 -15.60 1.68
C GLY A 34 5.97 -15.28 0.73
N SER A 35 7.14 -15.87 1.01
CA SER A 35 8.36 -15.63 0.21
C SER A 35 8.27 -16.13 -1.24
N LEU A 36 7.25 -16.92 -1.56
CA LEU A 36 7.09 -17.58 -2.87
C LEU A 36 5.78 -17.22 -3.58
N ASP A 37 4.95 -16.35 -2.99
CA ASP A 37 3.60 -16.10 -3.51
C ASP A 37 3.49 -14.76 -4.20
N GLY A 38 4.09 -14.28 -5.08
CA GLY A 38 3.95 -13.01 -5.84
C GLY A 38 2.72 -12.13 -5.56
N ALA A 39 2.21 -12.18 -4.32
CA ALA A 39 0.93 -11.60 -3.91
C ALA A 39 1.03 -10.18 -3.33
N CYS A 40 2.13 -9.46 -3.59
CA CYS A 40 2.35 -8.11 -3.04
C CYS A 40 1.15 -7.17 -3.29
N ALA A 41 0.59 -7.15 -4.49
CA ALA A 41 -0.57 -6.31 -4.81
C ALA A 41 -1.84 -6.72 -4.02
N VAL A 42 -2.02 -8.02 -3.76
CA VAL A 42 -3.14 -8.53 -2.93
C VAL A 42 -3.02 -8.02 -1.50
N TYR A 43 -1.86 -8.24 -0.87
CA TYR A 43 -1.62 -7.79 0.51
C TYR A 43 -1.65 -6.27 0.65
N SER A 44 -1.04 -5.55 -0.29
CA SER A 44 -1.10 -4.08 -0.31
C SER A 44 -2.53 -3.56 -0.43
N THR A 45 -3.37 -4.21 -1.24
CA THR A 45 -4.78 -3.86 -1.35
C THR A 45 -5.54 -4.11 -0.05
N ILE A 46 -5.33 -5.26 0.59
CA ILE A 46 -5.96 -5.58 1.88
C ILE A 46 -5.54 -4.55 2.94
N ILE A 47 -4.26 -4.23 3.05
CA ILE A 47 -3.74 -3.22 3.99
C ILE A 47 -4.42 -1.86 3.73
N ALA A 48 -4.45 -1.40 2.48
CA ALA A 48 -5.06 -0.12 2.12
C ALA A 48 -6.57 -0.10 2.44
N LEU A 49 -7.32 -1.13 2.07
CA LEU A 49 -8.76 -1.23 2.34
C LEU A 49 -9.08 -1.32 3.83
N MET A 50 -8.22 -1.96 4.65
CA MET A 50 -8.34 -1.94 6.11
C MET A 50 -8.12 -0.52 6.66
N CYS A 51 -7.09 0.20 6.20
CA CYS A 51 -6.84 1.59 6.58
C CYS A 51 -8.01 2.51 6.21
N LEU A 52 -8.68 2.24 5.09
CA LEU A 52 -9.85 2.95 4.59
C LEU A 52 -11.17 2.48 5.24
N ARG A 53 -11.12 1.52 6.15
CA ARG A 53 -12.29 0.93 6.83
C ARG A 53 -13.34 0.31 5.89
N GLN A 54 -12.90 -0.16 4.72
CA GLN A 54 -13.78 -0.81 3.76
C GLN A 54 -13.96 -2.31 4.06
N ILE A 55 -12.94 -2.91 4.68
CA ILE A 55 -12.93 -4.32 5.07
C ILE A 55 -12.42 -4.48 6.51
N ASN A 56 -12.82 -5.59 7.12
CA ASN A 56 -12.27 -6.08 8.38
C ASN A 56 -11.24 -7.20 8.11
N TYR A 57 -10.37 -7.46 9.05
CA TYR A 57 -9.43 -8.59 8.96
C TYR A 57 -10.16 -9.92 8.75
N GLU A 58 -11.26 -10.09 9.44
CA GLU A 58 -12.11 -11.29 9.39
C GLU A 58 -12.73 -11.54 8.01
N ASP A 59 -12.90 -10.50 7.20
CA ASP A 59 -13.40 -10.62 5.81
C ASP A 59 -12.39 -11.36 4.89
N VAL A 60 -11.10 -11.38 5.25
CA VAL A 60 -10.01 -11.99 4.47
C VAL A 60 -9.33 -13.16 5.17
N ASP A 61 -9.65 -13.41 6.44
CA ASP A 61 -9.14 -14.55 7.19
C ASP A 61 -9.84 -15.84 6.73
N THR A 62 -9.13 -16.64 5.95
CA THR A 62 -9.62 -17.92 5.44
C THR A 62 -9.32 -19.10 6.36
N SER A 63 -8.77 -18.88 7.55
CA SER A 63 -8.41 -19.96 8.49
C SER A 63 -9.63 -20.73 9.00
N ASN A 64 -10.77 -20.07 9.08
CA ASN A 64 -12.03 -20.64 9.60
C ASN A 64 -13.08 -20.95 8.51
N GLY A 65 -12.73 -20.87 7.24
CA GLY A 65 -13.67 -21.17 6.16
C GLY A 65 -13.45 -20.37 4.87
N ASN A 66 -14.46 -20.39 4.01
CA ASN A 66 -14.44 -19.65 2.75
C ASN A 66 -15.02 -18.25 2.93
N ILE A 67 -14.55 -17.31 2.12
CA ILE A 67 -15.11 -15.96 2.02
C ILE A 67 -16.59 -16.05 1.61
N ASP A 68 -17.44 -15.28 2.28
CA ASP A 68 -18.85 -15.15 1.90
C ASP A 68 -19.00 -14.38 0.59
N LYS A 69 -19.26 -15.10 -0.49
CA LYS A 69 -19.40 -14.55 -1.86
C LYS A 69 -20.79 -14.00 -2.19
N ARG A 70 -21.73 -13.95 -1.25
CA ARG A 70 -23.11 -13.48 -1.51
C ARG A 70 -23.15 -11.99 -1.87
N GLY A 71 -22.36 -11.15 -1.18
CA GLY A 71 -22.27 -9.72 -1.44
C GLY A 71 -21.19 -9.33 -2.46
N PRO A 72 -21.23 -8.10 -3.00
CA PRO A 72 -20.20 -7.57 -3.91
C PRO A 72 -18.82 -7.56 -3.29
N LYS A 73 -18.69 -7.13 -2.03
CA LYS A 73 -17.42 -7.14 -1.26
C LYS A 73 -16.81 -8.54 -1.21
N GLY A 74 -17.59 -9.53 -0.85
CA GLY A 74 -17.10 -10.91 -0.73
C GLY A 74 -16.68 -11.50 -2.08
N ARG A 75 -17.39 -11.18 -3.17
CA ARG A 75 -16.98 -11.58 -4.52
C ARG A 75 -15.66 -10.94 -4.93
N PHE A 76 -15.50 -9.64 -4.67
CA PHE A 76 -14.23 -8.94 -4.91
C PHE A 76 -13.08 -9.56 -4.12
N LEU A 77 -13.25 -9.75 -2.81
CA LEU A 77 -12.21 -10.33 -1.94
C LEU A 77 -11.85 -11.77 -2.36
N SER A 78 -12.83 -12.59 -2.74
CA SER A 78 -12.56 -13.91 -3.27
C SER A 78 -11.71 -13.85 -4.54
N LYS A 79 -12.09 -13.01 -5.51
CA LYS A 79 -11.36 -12.81 -6.75
C LYS A 79 -9.94 -12.28 -6.47
N LEU A 80 -9.79 -11.33 -5.53
CA LEU A 80 -8.51 -10.80 -5.12
C LEU A 80 -7.60 -11.89 -4.55
N LEU A 81 -8.11 -12.72 -3.66
CA LEU A 81 -7.35 -13.78 -3.00
C LEU A 81 -7.03 -14.97 -3.91
N GLU A 82 -7.79 -15.20 -4.97
CA GLU A 82 -7.49 -16.21 -6.00
C GLU A 82 -6.17 -15.90 -6.74
N GLN A 83 -5.72 -14.65 -6.75
CA GLN A 83 -4.43 -14.23 -7.33
C GLN A 83 -3.23 -14.39 -6.38
N ARG A 84 -3.40 -15.08 -5.25
CA ARG A 84 -2.29 -15.51 -4.39
C ARG A 84 -1.70 -16.81 -4.91
N GLY A 85 -0.39 -16.98 -4.75
CA GLY A 85 0.31 -18.23 -5.05
C GLY A 85 1.38 -18.10 -6.10
N MET A 86 2.24 -19.10 -6.17
CA MET A 86 3.49 -19.10 -6.95
C MET A 86 3.34 -18.94 -8.47
N ASN A 87 2.19 -19.31 -9.01
CA ASN A 87 1.95 -19.31 -10.46
C ASN A 87 1.07 -18.14 -10.91
N MET A 88 0.73 -17.21 -10.01
CA MET A 88 -0.13 -16.08 -10.33
C MET A 88 0.69 -14.87 -10.77
N GLN A 89 0.23 -14.17 -11.81
CA GLN A 89 0.90 -13.00 -12.36
C GLN A 89 0.69 -11.72 -11.53
N GLY A 90 -0.03 -11.83 -10.40
CA GLY A 90 -0.42 -10.68 -9.60
C GLY A 90 -1.52 -9.85 -10.26
N TRP A 91 -1.76 -8.66 -9.71
CA TRP A 91 -2.74 -7.71 -10.22
C TRP A 91 -2.08 -6.51 -10.89
N ASN A 92 -2.59 -6.13 -12.06
CA ASN A 92 -2.30 -4.82 -12.63
C ASN A 92 -3.08 -3.75 -11.83
N LEU A 93 -2.40 -2.69 -11.36
CA LEU A 93 -3.01 -1.69 -10.48
C LEU A 93 -4.18 -0.94 -11.14
N LYS A 94 -4.14 -0.70 -12.46
CA LYS A 94 -5.27 -0.10 -13.18
C LYS A 94 -6.52 -1.00 -13.11
N THR A 95 -6.35 -2.29 -13.38
CA THR A 95 -7.46 -3.25 -13.29
C THR A 95 -7.96 -3.35 -11.86
N LEU A 96 -7.05 -3.35 -10.89
CA LEU A 96 -7.40 -3.39 -9.47
C LEU A 96 -8.22 -2.17 -9.05
N ALA A 97 -7.84 -0.95 -9.45
CA ALA A 97 -8.62 0.25 -9.19
C ALA A 97 -10.04 0.16 -9.79
N GLN A 98 -10.17 -0.38 -10.99
CA GLN A 98 -11.49 -0.60 -11.62
C GLN A 98 -12.34 -1.60 -10.83
N GLU A 99 -11.77 -2.72 -10.38
CA GLU A 99 -12.48 -3.74 -9.59
C GLU A 99 -12.92 -3.17 -8.22
N ILE A 100 -12.09 -2.34 -7.57
CA ILE A 100 -12.46 -1.63 -6.34
C ILE A 100 -13.67 -0.72 -6.60
N ASN A 101 -13.62 0.10 -7.66
CA ASN A 101 -14.71 1.02 -8.00
C ASN A 101 -16.00 0.30 -8.41
N ASN A 102 -15.92 -0.89 -8.99
CA ASN A 102 -17.07 -1.71 -9.36
C ASN A 102 -17.69 -2.44 -8.17
N THR A 103 -17.07 -2.39 -6.99
CA THR A 103 -17.57 -3.02 -5.78
C THR A 103 -18.47 -2.07 -5.02
N SER A 104 -19.78 -2.20 -5.20
CA SER A 104 -20.77 -1.24 -4.69
C SER A 104 -20.82 -1.11 -3.16
N ASP A 105 -20.22 -2.06 -2.44
CA ASP A 105 -20.14 -2.03 -0.97
C ASP A 105 -19.04 -1.10 -0.47
N PHE A 106 -18.13 -0.64 -1.34
CA PHE A 106 -17.05 0.27 -0.98
C PHE A 106 -17.51 1.72 -1.15
N CYS A 107 -17.29 2.52 -0.10
CA CYS A 107 -17.62 3.95 -0.07
C CYS A 107 -16.40 4.83 -0.40
N ILE A 108 -15.55 4.37 -1.31
CA ILE A 108 -14.32 5.03 -1.74
C ILE A 108 -14.23 5.01 -3.25
N LYS A 109 -13.43 5.93 -3.80
CA LYS A 109 -13.05 5.92 -5.21
C LYS A 109 -11.54 5.65 -5.32
N ALA A 110 -11.16 4.68 -6.18
CA ALA A 110 -9.78 4.32 -6.47
C ALA A 110 -9.40 4.85 -7.86
N THR A 111 -8.34 5.64 -7.94
CA THR A 111 -7.85 6.22 -9.20
C THR A 111 -6.43 5.72 -9.48
N ALA A 112 -6.25 5.03 -10.61
CA ALA A 112 -4.92 4.64 -11.08
C ALA A 112 -4.23 5.83 -11.73
N VAL A 113 -3.13 6.27 -11.14
CA VAL A 113 -2.28 7.39 -11.58
C VAL A 113 -1.13 6.85 -12.40
N ARG A 114 -0.72 7.57 -13.47
CA ARG A 114 0.36 7.18 -14.39
C ARG A 114 1.40 8.27 -14.63
N LYS A 115 1.31 9.36 -13.89
CA LYS A 115 2.25 10.48 -13.95
C LYS A 115 2.18 11.30 -12.67
N ASP A 116 3.18 12.12 -12.44
CA ASP A 116 3.28 12.98 -11.27
C ASP A 116 3.14 12.18 -9.96
N TYR A 117 3.72 10.96 -9.95
CA TYR A 117 3.45 9.95 -8.89
C TYR A 117 3.71 10.48 -7.48
N ALA A 118 4.89 11.08 -7.26
CA ALA A 118 5.30 11.50 -5.93
C ALA A 118 4.40 12.61 -5.38
N ASP A 119 4.03 13.59 -6.22
CA ASP A 119 3.16 14.70 -5.84
C ASP A 119 1.73 14.19 -5.56
N ARG A 120 1.23 13.28 -6.39
CA ARG A 120 -0.10 12.68 -6.19
C ARG A 120 -0.18 11.82 -4.93
N ILE A 121 0.89 11.09 -4.58
CA ILE A 121 0.99 10.34 -3.33
C ILE A 121 1.04 11.32 -2.15
N TYR A 122 1.84 12.38 -2.25
CA TYR A 122 1.97 13.42 -1.24
C TYR A 122 0.60 14.05 -0.91
N ASP A 123 -0.12 14.53 -1.92
CA ASP A 123 -1.45 15.10 -1.77
C ASP A 123 -2.42 14.11 -1.11
N ASN A 124 -2.36 12.83 -1.52
CA ASN A 124 -3.24 11.79 -1.01
C ASN A 124 -3.00 11.48 0.48
N ILE A 125 -1.73 11.46 0.91
CA ILE A 125 -1.36 11.30 2.33
C ILE A 125 -1.86 12.48 3.16
N HIS A 126 -1.71 13.71 2.66
CA HIS A 126 -2.23 14.92 3.35
C HIS A 126 -3.75 14.96 3.41
N ALA A 127 -4.44 14.38 2.43
CA ALA A 127 -5.88 14.16 2.47
C ALA A 127 -6.29 13.04 3.46
N GLY A 128 -5.33 12.33 4.07
CA GLY A 128 -5.56 11.30 5.08
C GLY A 128 -5.76 9.88 4.52
N TYR A 129 -5.46 9.65 3.25
CA TYR A 129 -5.65 8.37 2.58
C TYR A 129 -4.32 7.67 2.27
N PRO A 130 -4.24 6.32 2.37
CA PRO A 130 -3.08 5.56 1.90
C PRO A 130 -2.99 5.59 0.38
N SER A 131 -1.82 5.24 -0.16
CA SER A 131 -1.64 5.01 -1.61
C SER A 131 -1.01 3.63 -1.84
N ILE A 132 -1.42 2.92 -2.90
CA ILE A 132 -0.75 1.69 -3.32
C ILE A 132 0.23 2.07 -4.43
N ILE A 133 1.50 1.79 -4.23
CA ILE A 133 2.59 2.13 -5.14
C ILE A 133 3.11 0.86 -5.81
N GLY A 134 3.07 0.83 -7.14
CA GLY A 134 3.76 -0.16 -7.95
C GLY A 134 5.19 0.30 -8.24
N ILE A 135 6.17 -0.53 -7.92
CA ILE A 135 7.58 -0.27 -8.19
C ILE A 135 8.18 -1.37 -9.06
N SER A 136 9.12 -0.99 -9.92
CA SER A 136 9.97 -1.92 -10.66
C SER A 136 11.44 -1.73 -10.28
N PHE A 137 12.17 -2.85 -10.22
CA PHE A 137 13.59 -2.86 -9.89
C PHE A 137 14.42 -2.80 -11.17
N ASN A 138 15.33 -1.83 -11.26
CA ASN A 138 16.11 -1.54 -12.47
C ASN A 138 16.91 -2.74 -13.01
N ASN A 139 17.21 -3.75 -12.19
CA ASN A 139 17.99 -4.92 -12.57
C ASN A 139 17.12 -6.15 -12.94
N ILE A 140 15.80 -6.06 -12.80
CA ILE A 140 14.89 -7.20 -13.00
C ILE A 140 13.68 -6.74 -13.82
N SER A 141 13.80 -6.74 -15.13
CA SER A 141 12.86 -6.15 -16.09
C SER A 141 11.47 -6.78 -16.19
N LYS A 142 11.06 -7.69 -15.30
CA LYS A 142 9.80 -8.45 -15.45
C LYS A 142 8.92 -8.54 -14.20
N PHE A 143 9.36 -8.08 -13.05
CA PHE A 143 8.58 -8.21 -11.81
C PHE A 143 8.34 -6.84 -11.19
N GLY A 144 7.08 -6.40 -11.26
CA GLY A 144 6.59 -5.29 -10.44
C GLY A 144 6.41 -5.76 -9.00
N HIS A 145 6.57 -4.84 -8.06
CA HIS A 145 6.28 -5.04 -6.65
C HIS A 145 5.31 -3.96 -6.18
N ALA A 146 4.41 -4.29 -5.27
CA ALA A 146 3.42 -3.35 -4.75
C ALA A 146 3.61 -3.16 -3.24
N ILE A 147 3.61 -1.90 -2.81
CA ILE A 147 3.75 -1.47 -1.42
C ILE A 147 2.66 -0.45 -1.08
N VAL A 148 2.44 -0.17 0.21
CA VAL A 148 1.45 0.82 0.66
C VAL A 148 2.14 2.00 1.31
N CYS A 149 2.00 3.20 0.74
CA CYS A 149 2.41 4.43 1.38
C CYS A 149 1.38 4.82 2.46
N VAL A 150 1.87 5.10 3.66
CA VAL A 150 1.07 5.49 4.82
C VAL A 150 1.52 6.81 5.42
N GLY A 151 2.58 7.40 4.90
CA GLY A 151 3.09 8.68 5.35
C GLY A 151 4.14 9.27 4.44
N VAL A 152 4.49 10.51 4.71
CA VAL A 152 5.55 11.26 4.03
C VAL A 152 6.42 11.99 5.04
N GLU A 153 7.68 12.21 4.70
CA GLU A 153 8.59 13.11 5.39
C GLU A 153 8.90 14.28 4.46
N GLU A 154 8.79 15.49 4.97
CA GLU A 154 9.00 16.73 4.22
C GLU A 154 10.39 17.30 4.44
N SER A 155 10.83 18.13 3.50
CA SER A 155 12.09 18.84 3.58
C SER A 155 12.10 19.85 4.73
N GLU A 156 13.23 19.96 5.42
CA GLU A 156 13.46 21.06 6.37
C GLU A 156 13.72 22.41 5.67
N GLU A 157 14.18 22.38 4.42
CA GLU A 157 14.60 23.58 3.67
C GLU A 157 13.48 24.15 2.80
N TYR A 158 12.56 23.30 2.34
CA TYR A 158 11.52 23.68 1.39
C TYR A 158 10.16 23.18 1.86
N GLU A 159 9.26 24.09 2.17
CA GLU A 159 7.90 23.77 2.55
C GLU A 159 7.18 22.95 1.46
N ASN A 160 6.34 22.03 1.89
CA ASN A 160 5.51 21.19 1.03
C ASN A 160 6.31 20.36 0.01
N THR A 161 7.58 20.05 0.30
CA THR A 161 8.42 19.24 -0.59
C THR A 161 8.69 17.89 0.06
N PRO A 162 8.11 16.78 -0.44
CA PRO A 162 8.37 15.47 0.11
C PRO A 162 9.81 15.02 -0.20
N VAL A 163 10.47 14.45 0.80
CA VAL A 163 11.81 13.86 0.68
C VAL A 163 11.81 12.36 0.88
N LYS A 164 10.77 11.82 1.53
CA LYS A 164 10.58 10.36 1.70
C LYS A 164 9.10 9.99 1.64
N LEU A 165 8.83 8.86 1.00
CA LEU A 165 7.56 8.14 1.14
C LEU A 165 7.77 7.03 2.16
N LEU A 166 6.94 7.00 3.19
CA LEU A 166 7.00 6.07 4.31
C LEU A 166 6.00 4.94 4.06
N CYS A 167 6.50 3.72 3.82
CA CYS A 167 5.70 2.67 3.23
C CYS A 167 5.67 1.38 4.08
N ILE A 168 4.63 0.59 3.87
CA ILE A 168 4.52 -0.79 4.34
C ILE A 168 4.73 -1.71 3.13
N ASP A 169 5.79 -2.48 3.19
CA ASP A 169 6.07 -3.54 2.23
C ASP A 169 5.62 -4.89 2.81
N PRO A 170 4.64 -5.57 2.19
CA PRO A 170 4.17 -6.86 2.69
C PRO A 170 5.19 -8.00 2.52
N GLY A 171 6.27 -7.79 1.76
CA GLY A 171 7.37 -8.76 1.63
C GLY A 171 8.28 -8.86 2.85
N TYR A 172 8.23 -7.88 3.74
CA TYR A 172 9.16 -7.77 4.87
C TYR A 172 8.44 -7.68 6.21
N LEU A 173 9.18 -7.97 7.29
CA LEU A 173 8.64 -7.88 8.64
C LEU A 173 8.40 -6.41 9.01
N MET A 174 7.25 -6.16 9.64
CA MET A 174 6.94 -4.86 10.20
C MET A 174 7.55 -4.73 11.60
N PRO A 175 8.39 -3.73 11.87
CA PRO A 175 8.91 -3.48 13.22
C PRO A 175 7.77 -3.08 14.16
N PHE A 176 7.84 -3.51 15.43
CA PHE A 176 6.84 -3.11 16.44
C PHE A 176 6.93 -1.63 16.84
N THR A 177 8.01 -0.96 16.47
CA THR A 177 8.34 0.40 16.93
C THR A 177 8.26 1.45 15.82
N ALA A 178 7.78 1.10 14.63
CA ALA A 178 7.71 2.01 13.50
C ALA A 178 6.35 1.96 12.79
N TYR A 179 6.03 3.06 12.10
CA TYR A 179 4.85 3.16 11.25
C TYR A 179 5.07 2.59 9.85
N TRP A 180 6.31 2.28 9.48
CA TRP A 180 6.73 1.79 8.17
C TRP A 180 7.85 0.76 8.30
N ASN A 181 8.03 -0.06 7.30
CA ASN A 181 9.16 -1.00 7.19
C ASN A 181 10.01 -0.77 5.95
N CYS A 182 9.58 0.13 5.06
CA CYS A 182 10.37 0.54 3.91
C CYS A 182 10.19 2.03 3.60
N VAL A 183 11.16 2.59 2.87
CA VAL A 183 11.18 4.00 2.49
C VAL A 183 11.54 4.14 1.02
N ILE A 184 10.84 5.02 0.29
CA ILE A 184 11.30 5.52 -0.99
C ILE A 184 11.86 6.93 -0.79
N MET A 185 13.17 7.11 -1.04
CA MET A 185 13.83 8.41 -0.98
C MET A 185 13.58 9.16 -2.27
N LEU A 186 13.12 10.39 -2.14
CA LEU A 186 12.88 11.31 -3.26
C LEU A 186 14.09 12.25 -3.40
N PRO A 187 14.76 12.33 -4.57
CA PRO A 187 15.79 13.33 -4.79
C PRO A 187 15.15 14.72 -4.90
N LYS A 188 15.95 15.78 -4.69
CA LYS A 188 15.49 17.18 -4.73
C LYS A 188 14.70 17.53 -6.01
N ASN A 189 15.16 17.00 -7.16
CA ASN A 189 14.46 17.15 -8.43
C ASN A 189 14.08 15.75 -8.91
N TYR A 190 12.80 15.48 -9.02
CA TYR A 190 12.26 14.20 -9.50
C TYR A 190 11.19 14.43 -10.56
N ASP A 191 11.02 13.45 -11.41
CA ASP A 191 9.95 13.32 -12.38
C ASP A 191 9.57 11.84 -12.52
N ASP A 192 8.65 11.53 -13.43
CA ASP A 192 8.18 10.16 -13.65
C ASP A 192 9.27 9.20 -14.20
N ASN A 193 10.42 9.71 -14.64
CA ASN A 193 11.54 8.89 -15.10
C ASN A 193 12.65 8.74 -14.06
N THR A 194 12.49 9.36 -12.90
CA THR A 194 13.50 9.34 -11.84
C THR A 194 13.70 7.94 -11.28
N ASP A 195 14.96 7.55 -11.09
CA ASP A 195 15.33 6.36 -10.34
C ASP A 195 15.37 6.70 -8.85
N TYR A 196 14.33 6.30 -8.14
CA TYR A 196 14.23 6.48 -6.69
C TYR A 196 15.12 5.51 -5.93
N THR A 197 15.45 5.83 -4.68
CA THR A 197 16.14 4.89 -3.80
C THR A 197 15.14 4.24 -2.86
N TYR A 198 14.95 2.94 -3.01
CA TYR A 198 14.14 2.12 -2.14
C TYR A 198 15.02 1.48 -1.06
N ILE A 199 14.60 1.60 0.20
CA ILE A 199 15.29 1.12 1.39
C ILE A 199 14.35 0.24 2.19
N VAL A 200 14.75 -1.00 2.45
CA VAL A 200 14.02 -1.97 3.28
C VAL A 200 15.00 -2.85 4.04
N GLU A 201 14.82 -3.02 5.35
CA GLU A 201 15.75 -3.79 6.22
C GLU A 201 17.22 -3.46 5.92
N ASN A 202 17.95 -4.41 5.34
CA ASN A 202 19.37 -4.28 4.98
C ASN A 202 19.59 -4.11 3.47
N GLN A 203 18.56 -3.79 2.71
CA GLN A 203 18.62 -3.65 1.26
C GLN A 203 18.42 -2.20 0.84
N ILE A 204 19.27 -1.76 -0.09
CA ILE A 204 19.16 -0.46 -0.75
C ILE A 204 19.25 -0.72 -2.25
N CYS A 205 18.24 -0.34 -3.00
CA CYS A 205 18.23 -0.52 -4.45
C CYS A 205 17.56 0.65 -5.18
N LYS A 206 17.78 0.71 -6.49
CA LYS A 206 17.11 1.69 -7.36
C LYS A 206 15.83 1.09 -7.91
N VAL A 207 14.76 1.88 -7.86
CA VAL A 207 13.43 1.52 -8.36
C VAL A 207 12.84 2.67 -9.18
N LYS A 208 11.92 2.32 -10.06
CA LYS A 208 10.99 3.27 -10.67
C LYS A 208 9.61 3.08 -10.06
N ILE A 209 8.84 4.16 -9.98
CA ILE A 209 7.41 4.08 -9.69
C ILE A 209 6.70 3.97 -11.05
N ASP A 210 6.01 2.87 -11.28
CA ASP A 210 5.39 2.56 -12.58
C ASP A 210 3.90 2.92 -12.62
N ASP A 211 3.18 2.57 -11.56
CA ASP A 211 1.75 2.82 -11.39
C ASP A 211 1.45 3.13 -9.91
N THR A 212 0.40 3.89 -9.65
CA THR A 212 -0.04 4.20 -8.28
C THR A 212 -1.56 4.19 -8.22
N ILE A 213 -2.14 3.68 -7.13
CA ILE A 213 -3.55 3.89 -6.81
C ILE A 213 -3.63 4.90 -5.67
N ILE A 214 -4.34 5.99 -5.90
CA ILE A 214 -4.78 6.94 -4.88
C ILE A 214 -6.26 6.73 -4.57
N PHE A 215 -6.68 7.14 -3.39
CA PHE A 215 -8.05 6.98 -2.90
C PHE A 215 -8.68 8.33 -2.57
N GLU A 216 -10.00 8.43 -2.77
CA GLU A 216 -10.83 9.61 -2.47
C GLU A 216 -12.09 9.16 -1.72
#